data_ecea0d0565cd390b820ce35cfdd9bcae
#
_entry.id   ecea0d0565cd390b820ce35cfdd9bcae
#
_cell.length_a   1.000
_cell.length_b   1.000
_cell.length_c   1.000
_cell.angle_alpha   90.00
_cell.angle_beta   90.00
_cell.angle_gamma   90.00
#
_symmetry.space_group_name_H-M   'P 1'
#
loop_
_entity.id
_entity.type
_entity.pdbx_description
1 polymer ?
#
loop_
_entity_poly.entity_id
_entity_poly.type
_entity_poly.pdbx_seq_one_letter_code
_entity_poly.pdbx_strand_id
1 'polypeptide(L)'
;MNLKKMFKFAACGAMIAAVALSAGCGGGEKKADQKVLKVGMECAYAPYNWSQTSADGGAVQIAGSKEFAYGYDVIIAKKLADSMGAKLEVHKIEWDGLPPAVVSGK
;
A
#
# COMPACT_ATOMS: atom_id res chain seq x y z
N MET A 1 12.42 -36.67 39.38
CA MET A 1 11.74 -35.62 40.13
C MET A 1 11.77 -34.29 39.37
N ASN A 2 12.90 -33.86 39.01
CA ASN A 2 13.05 -32.61 38.27
C ASN A 2 12.51 -32.65 36.84
N LEU A 3 12.48 -33.80 36.21
CA LEU A 3 11.95 -34.02 34.88
C LEU A 3 10.48 -33.68 34.78
N LYS A 4 9.70 -33.98 35.78
CA LYS A 4 8.26 -33.66 35.82
C LYS A 4 8.03 -32.16 35.88
N LYS A 5 8.89 -31.44 36.54
CA LYS A 5 8.82 -29.98 36.62
C LYS A 5 9.23 -29.34 35.28
N MET A 6 10.22 -29.91 34.62
CA MET A 6 10.66 -29.46 33.29
C MET A 6 9.55 -29.63 32.26
N PHE A 7 8.82 -30.73 32.33
CA PHE A 7 7.70 -30.98 31.45
C PHE A 7 6.59 -29.94 31.58
N LYS A 8 6.33 -29.48 32.77
CA LYS A 8 5.33 -28.46 33.00
C LYS A 8 5.75 -27.14 32.39
N PHE A 9 6.99 -26.79 32.46
CA PHE A 9 7.51 -25.56 31.83
C PHE A 9 7.48 -25.64 30.32
N ALA A 10 7.79 -26.78 29.76
CA ALA A 10 7.74 -26.96 28.32
C ALA A 10 6.31 -26.81 27.76
N ALA A 11 5.32 -27.31 28.49
CA ALA A 11 3.92 -27.16 28.11
C ALA A 11 3.47 -25.70 28.13
N CYS A 12 3.90 -24.93 29.12
CA CYS A 12 3.60 -23.51 29.19
C CYS A 12 4.27 -22.73 28.03
N GLY A 13 5.48 -23.09 27.69
CA GLY A 13 6.19 -22.48 26.57
C GLY A 13 5.47 -22.69 25.24
N ALA A 14 4.94 -23.88 25.03
CA ALA A 14 4.20 -24.20 23.83
C ALA A 14 2.90 -23.38 23.70
N MET A 15 2.21 -23.16 24.78
CA MET A 15 1.00 -22.35 24.78
C MET A 15 1.30 -20.87 24.44
N ILE A 16 2.37 -20.33 24.97
CA ILE A 16 2.75 -18.95 24.70
C ILE A 16 3.10 -18.78 23.20
N ALA A 17 3.77 -19.75 22.63
CA ALA A 17 4.10 -19.71 21.21
C ALA A 17 2.85 -19.74 20.33
N ALA A 18 1.84 -20.52 20.70
CA ALA A 18 0.60 -20.61 19.96
C ALA A 18 -0.17 -19.26 19.99
N VAL A 19 -0.19 -18.61 21.12
CA VAL A 19 -0.85 -17.31 21.25
C VAL A 19 -0.13 -16.24 20.39
N ALA A 20 1.17 -16.27 20.37
CA ALA A 20 1.94 -15.34 19.54
C ALA A 20 1.65 -15.53 18.06
N LEU A 21 1.51 -16.77 17.61
CA LEU A 21 1.15 -17.07 16.22
C LEU A 21 -0.22 -16.56 15.83
N SER A 22 -1.21 -16.70 16.72
CA SER A 22 -2.56 -16.20 16.44
C SER A 22 -2.59 -14.68 16.35
N ALA A 23 -1.84 -13.99 17.17
CA ALA A 23 -1.71 -12.55 17.06
C ALA A 23 -1.02 -12.12 15.76
N GLY A 24 -0.02 -12.87 15.32
CA GLY A 24 0.64 -12.62 14.04
C GLY A 24 -0.30 -12.80 12.84
N CYS A 25 -1.16 -13.78 12.85
CA CYS A 25 -2.16 -13.98 11.81
C CYS A 25 -3.14 -12.82 11.74
N GLY A 26 -3.62 -12.31 12.86
CA GLY A 26 -4.48 -11.13 12.89
C GLY A 26 -3.82 -9.89 12.31
N GLY A 27 -2.53 -9.71 12.50
CA GLY A 27 -1.75 -8.63 11.87
C GLY A 27 -1.69 -8.75 10.36
N GLY A 28 -1.60 -9.96 9.81
CA GLY A 28 -1.62 -10.21 8.37
C GLY A 28 -2.95 -9.85 7.72
N GLU A 29 -4.05 -10.14 8.36
CA GLU A 29 -5.39 -9.77 7.88
C GLU A 29 -5.57 -8.27 7.77
N LYS A 30 -5.08 -7.50 8.73
CA LYS A 30 -5.15 -6.03 8.69
C LYS A 30 -4.46 -5.43 7.47
N LYS A 31 -3.38 -6.03 6.97
CA LYS A 31 -2.71 -5.58 5.75
C LYS A 31 -3.55 -5.79 4.51
N ALA A 32 -4.34 -6.87 4.46
CA ALA A 32 -5.24 -7.16 3.35
C ALA A 32 -6.37 -6.13 3.23
N ASP A 33 -6.74 -5.49 4.34
CA ASP A 33 -7.83 -4.51 4.41
C ASP A 33 -7.37 -3.07 4.20
N GLN A 34 -6.11 -2.85 3.81
CA GLN A 34 -5.62 -1.50 3.57
C GLN A 34 -6.34 -0.85 2.40
N LYS A 35 -6.89 0.34 2.62
CA LYS A 35 -7.53 1.12 1.57
C LYS A 35 -6.50 1.58 0.55
N VAL A 36 -6.90 1.60 -0.70
CA VAL A 36 -6.10 2.11 -1.81
C VAL A 36 -6.90 3.17 -2.54
N LEU A 37 -6.32 4.34 -2.72
CA LEU A 37 -6.87 5.38 -3.58
C LEU A 37 -6.16 5.28 -4.94
N LYS A 38 -6.89 4.84 -5.94
CA LYS A 38 -6.40 4.78 -7.32
C LYS A 38 -6.67 6.09 -8.01
N VAL A 39 -5.65 6.71 -8.57
CA VAL A 39 -5.76 7.98 -9.28
C VAL A 39 -5.19 7.82 -10.68
N GLY A 40 -6.03 8.06 -11.68
CA GLY A 40 -5.61 8.07 -13.08
C GLY A 40 -5.16 9.46 -13.51
N MET A 41 -4.07 9.55 -14.23
CA MET A 41 -3.58 10.78 -14.83
C MET A 41 -2.72 10.46 -16.05
N GLU A 42 -2.55 11.43 -16.95
CA GLU A 42 -1.73 11.21 -18.16
C GLU A 42 -0.25 11.04 -17.87
N CYS A 43 0.25 11.68 -16.81
CA CYS A 43 1.68 11.77 -16.50
C CYS A 43 2.51 12.39 -17.61
N ALA A 44 1.93 13.31 -18.35
CA ALA A 44 2.56 13.97 -19.50
C ALA A 44 2.19 15.46 -19.61
N TYR A 45 1.76 16.07 -18.50
CA TYR A 45 1.25 17.43 -18.49
C TYR A 45 1.91 18.25 -17.36
N ALA A 46 3.18 18.58 -17.55
CA ALA A 46 3.91 19.42 -16.58
C ALA A 46 3.34 20.86 -16.57
N PRO A 47 3.33 21.53 -15.44
CA PRO A 47 3.83 21.14 -14.11
C PRO A 47 2.77 20.40 -13.24
N TYR A 48 1.66 20.04 -13.83
CA TYR A 48 0.57 19.39 -13.09
C TYR A 48 0.84 17.91 -12.84
N ASN A 49 1.23 17.18 -13.87
CA ASN A 49 1.65 15.79 -13.72
C ASN A 49 2.60 15.41 -14.85
N TRP A 50 3.65 14.68 -14.50
CA TRP A 50 4.62 14.16 -15.47
C TRP A 50 5.22 12.86 -14.96
N SER A 51 5.90 12.12 -15.84
CA SER A 51 6.67 10.95 -15.47
C SER A 51 8.16 11.26 -15.42
N GLN A 52 8.85 10.63 -14.47
CA GLN A 52 10.29 10.73 -14.29
C GLN A 52 10.86 9.36 -13.91
N THR A 53 12.19 9.23 -14.03
CA THR A 53 12.85 7.94 -13.81
C THR A 53 13.25 7.69 -12.36
N SER A 54 13.13 8.69 -11.50
CA SER A 54 13.53 8.59 -10.09
C SER A 54 12.39 8.94 -9.15
N ALA A 55 12.52 8.50 -7.90
CA ALA A 55 11.57 8.83 -6.85
C ALA A 55 11.83 10.20 -6.20
N ASP A 56 12.70 11.01 -6.78
CA ASP A 56 13.07 12.30 -6.22
C ASP A 56 11.88 13.24 -6.03
N GLY A 57 11.96 14.07 -5.00
CA GLY A 57 10.94 15.05 -4.71
C GLY A 57 9.64 14.49 -4.12
N GLY A 58 9.58 13.21 -3.85
CA GLY A 58 8.36 12.56 -3.36
C GLY A 58 7.50 12.01 -4.48
N ALA A 59 8.08 11.74 -5.65
CA ALA A 59 7.38 11.10 -6.76
C ALA A 59 6.87 9.71 -6.37
N VAL A 60 5.74 9.32 -6.93
CA VAL A 60 5.06 8.07 -6.65
C VAL A 60 5.21 7.13 -7.83
N GLN A 61 5.61 5.90 -7.58
CA GLN A 61 5.76 4.92 -8.65
C GLN A 61 4.43 4.70 -9.38
N ILE A 62 4.49 4.75 -10.70
CA ILE A 62 3.33 4.46 -11.55
C ILE A 62 3.06 2.97 -11.55
N ALA A 63 1.81 2.58 -11.31
CA ALA A 63 1.42 1.17 -11.25
C ALA A 63 1.78 0.42 -12.53
N GLY A 64 2.45 -0.70 -12.39
CA GLY A 64 2.89 -1.52 -13.51
C GLY A 64 4.06 -0.96 -14.32
N SER A 65 4.72 0.10 -13.83
CA SER A 65 5.82 0.78 -14.53
C SER A 65 7.03 0.94 -13.62
N LYS A 66 8.18 1.19 -14.22
CA LYS A 66 9.40 1.57 -13.50
C LYS A 66 9.52 3.09 -13.34
N GLU A 67 8.65 3.84 -13.99
CA GLU A 67 8.63 5.30 -13.90
C GLU A 67 7.86 5.77 -12.68
N PHE A 68 8.05 7.03 -12.33
CA PHE A 68 7.42 7.69 -11.20
C PHE A 68 6.63 8.90 -11.68
N ALA A 69 5.47 9.13 -11.09
CA ALA A 69 4.67 10.31 -11.36
C ALA A 69 4.96 11.40 -10.34
N TYR A 70 5.06 12.62 -10.80
CA TYR A 70 5.20 13.78 -9.94
C TYR A 70 4.48 14.99 -10.52
N GLY A 71 4.39 16.04 -9.71
CA GLY A 71 3.75 17.29 -10.05
C GLY A 71 2.66 17.69 -9.06
N TYR A 72 2.01 18.80 -9.36
CA TYR A 72 0.97 19.36 -8.51
C TYR A 72 -0.16 18.35 -8.21
N ASP A 73 -0.63 17.67 -9.23
CA ASP A 73 -1.73 16.71 -9.08
C ASP A 73 -1.34 15.52 -8.20
N VAL A 74 -0.10 15.07 -8.29
CA VAL A 74 0.41 13.97 -7.45
C VAL A 74 0.50 14.40 -5.99
N ILE A 75 0.94 15.63 -5.73
CA ILE A 75 1.01 16.19 -4.38
C ILE A 75 -0.39 16.25 -3.75
N ILE A 76 -1.37 16.71 -4.50
CA ILE A 76 -2.76 16.79 -4.04
C ILE A 76 -3.34 15.39 -3.82
N ALA A 77 -3.11 14.46 -4.75
CA ALA A 77 -3.56 13.08 -4.63
C ALA A 77 -2.99 12.41 -3.38
N LYS A 78 -1.72 12.66 -3.08
CA LYS A 78 -1.07 12.12 -1.89
C LYS A 78 -1.68 12.68 -0.61
N LYS A 79 -1.94 13.97 -0.55
CA LYS A 79 -2.62 14.58 0.60
C LYS A 79 -4.02 14.02 0.79
N LEU A 80 -4.74 13.78 -0.29
CA LEU A 80 -6.06 13.18 -0.23
C LEU A 80 -5.98 11.74 0.29
N ALA A 81 -5.08 10.92 -0.23
CA ALA A 81 -4.88 9.57 0.24
C ALA A 81 -4.53 9.52 1.72
N ASP A 82 -3.62 10.39 2.17
CA ASP A 82 -3.23 10.48 3.58
C ASP A 82 -4.43 10.83 4.47
N SER A 83 -5.27 11.75 4.04
CA SER A 83 -6.47 12.14 4.80
C SER A 83 -7.49 11.01 4.90
N MET A 84 -7.49 10.10 3.96
CA MET A 84 -8.36 8.92 3.93
C MET A 84 -7.76 7.71 4.65
N GLY A 85 -6.51 7.79 5.09
CA GLY A 85 -5.78 6.63 5.59
C GLY A 85 -5.52 5.59 4.51
N ALA A 86 -5.43 6.00 3.25
CA ALA A 86 -5.28 5.13 2.10
C ALA A 86 -3.87 5.19 1.51
N LYS A 87 -3.47 4.14 0.84
CA LYS A 87 -2.28 4.12 0.00
C LYS A 87 -2.61 4.71 -1.36
N LEU A 88 -1.76 5.61 -1.85
CA LEU A 88 -1.92 6.17 -3.19
C LEU A 88 -1.36 5.22 -4.24
N GLU A 89 -2.14 4.97 -5.27
CA GLU A 89 -1.74 4.21 -6.43
C GLU A 89 -2.02 5.04 -7.69
N VAL A 90 -0.97 5.43 -8.41
CA VAL A 90 -1.07 6.27 -9.61
C VAL A 90 -1.07 5.38 -10.86
N HIS A 91 -2.06 5.59 -11.70
CA HIS A 91 -2.20 4.90 -12.98
C HIS A 91 -1.99 5.89 -14.13
N LYS A 92 -1.07 5.58 -15.02
CA LYS A 92 -0.83 6.37 -16.23
C LYS A 92 -1.83 5.93 -17.29
N ILE A 93 -2.71 6.84 -17.69
CA ILE A 93 -3.82 6.56 -18.61
C ILE A 93 -3.96 7.74 -19.57
N GLU A 94 -4.10 7.48 -20.85
CA GLU A 94 -4.43 8.48 -21.85
C GLU A 94 -5.66 9.29 -21.48
N TRP A 95 -5.71 10.55 -21.85
CA TRP A 95 -6.80 11.46 -21.46
C TRP A 95 -8.19 10.87 -21.77
N ASP A 96 -8.36 10.37 -23.00
CA ASP A 96 -9.64 9.79 -23.42
C ASP A 96 -9.98 8.49 -22.70
N GLY A 97 -8.98 7.82 -22.12
CA GLY A 97 -9.16 6.60 -21.36
C GLY A 97 -9.55 6.80 -19.90
N LEU A 98 -9.46 8.03 -19.38
CA LEU A 98 -9.73 8.30 -17.97
C LEU A 98 -11.21 8.08 -17.60
N PRO A 99 -12.21 8.64 -18.33
CA PRO A 99 -13.60 8.41 -17.98
C PRO A 99 -14.00 6.94 -17.99
N PRO A 100 -13.69 6.14 -19.03
CA PRO A 100 -14.04 4.72 -19.01
C PRO A 100 -13.29 3.93 -17.93
N ALA A 101 -12.08 4.31 -17.57
CA ALA A 101 -11.35 3.67 -16.47
C ALA A 101 -12.07 3.86 -15.13
N VAL A 102 -12.56 5.06 -14.86
CA VAL A 102 -13.32 5.34 -13.64
C VAL A 102 -14.62 4.57 -13.62
N VAL A 103 -15.35 4.56 -14.71
CA VAL A 103 -16.62 3.82 -14.81
C VAL A 103 -16.43 2.33 -14.57
N SER A 104 -15.35 1.75 -15.09
CA SER A 104 -15.05 0.32 -14.93
C SER A 104 -14.39 -0.04 -13.60
N GLY A 105 -14.03 0.95 -12.79
CA GLY A 105 -13.43 0.73 -11.47
C GLY A 105 -11.95 0.33 -11.51
N LYS A 106 -11.26 0.68 -12.56
CA LYS A 106 -9.83 0.39 -12.70
C LYS A 106 -8.96 1.40 -11.99
#